data_b1bd2270e778cf0b29647b90805e19f8
#
_entry.id   b1bd2270e778cf0b29647b90805e19f8
#
_cell.length_a   1.000
_cell.length_b   1.000
_cell.length_c   1.000
_cell.angle_alpha   90.00
_cell.angle_beta   90.00
_cell.angle_gamma   90.00
#
_symmetry.space_group_name_H-M   'P 1'
#
loop_
_entity.id
_entity.type
_entity.pdbx_description
1 polymer ?
#
loop_
_entity_poly.entity_id
_entity_poly.type
_entity_poly.pdbx_seq_one_letter_code
_entity_poly.pdbx_strand_id
1 'polypeptide(L)'
;MKLVPAILVFSVLTLLPLAQGATQAQVFPTAAGPVTITPLNHASTLIEAGGKVIYLDPAKPVNWSGRPKADLILITDIHGDHMDPDSIKEVSKAGTEFLAPPAVVQTVTSAKPLANGESKTWGDWNIEAIPAYNLNRGPAPGKLFHDKGRGNGYVLTYGGKRFYFSGDTEGVPEMRALKNIDVAFISMNLPYTMPPDEAADAVKAFHPKVVIPYHYRGSDLAIFQKGLEGTGIEVRLLDWYPK
;
A
#
# COMPACT_ATOMS: atom_id res chain seq x y z
N MET A 1 -24.23 43.93 -46.83
CA MET A 1 -23.81 42.65 -46.23
C MET A 1 -22.41 42.85 -45.67
N LYS A 2 -22.25 43.02 -44.34
CA LYS A 2 -20.97 43.21 -43.71
C LYS A 2 -20.53 41.86 -43.12
N LEU A 3 -19.42 41.27 -43.59
CA LEU A 3 -18.82 40.09 -43.01
C LEU A 3 -18.14 40.44 -41.68
N VAL A 4 -18.46 39.71 -40.60
CA VAL A 4 -17.81 39.77 -39.32
C VAL A 4 -16.78 38.63 -39.31
N PRO A 5 -15.49 38.90 -39.04
CA PRO A 5 -14.50 37.85 -38.94
C PRO A 5 -14.66 37.08 -37.62
N ALA A 6 -14.70 35.76 -37.68
CA ALA A 6 -14.64 34.87 -36.51
C ALA A 6 -13.21 34.83 -35.97
N ILE A 7 -13.04 35.25 -34.73
CA ILE A 7 -11.75 35.12 -34.01
C ILE A 7 -11.70 33.74 -33.38
N LEU A 8 -10.82 32.88 -33.90
CA LEU A 8 -10.50 31.58 -33.31
C LEU A 8 -9.55 31.81 -32.12
N VAL A 9 -10.06 31.62 -30.92
CA VAL A 9 -9.23 31.62 -29.69
C VAL A 9 -8.60 30.25 -29.53
N PHE A 10 -7.31 30.12 -29.80
CA PHE A 10 -6.53 28.95 -29.44
C PHE A 10 -6.18 29.00 -27.95
N SER A 11 -6.83 28.16 -27.14
CA SER A 11 -6.40 27.90 -25.77
C SER A 11 -5.13 27.06 -25.80
N VAL A 12 -4.01 27.71 -25.51
CA VAL A 12 -2.74 27.02 -25.25
C VAL A 12 -2.80 26.42 -23.85
N LEU A 13 -2.99 25.11 -23.78
CA LEU A 13 -2.88 24.35 -22.53
C LEU A 13 -1.40 24.29 -22.16
N THR A 14 -0.94 25.17 -21.27
CA THR A 14 0.41 25.12 -20.71
C THR A 14 0.51 23.94 -19.75
N LEU A 15 1.17 22.86 -20.20
CA LEU A 15 1.63 21.79 -19.32
C LEU A 15 2.70 22.37 -18.37
N LEU A 16 2.32 22.59 -17.10
CA LEU A 16 3.29 22.89 -16.05
C LEU A 16 4.20 21.67 -15.84
N PRO A 17 5.52 21.82 -15.77
CA PRO A 17 6.42 20.73 -15.46
C PRO A 17 6.12 20.22 -14.06
N LEU A 18 5.89 18.90 -13.93
CA LEU A 18 5.79 18.22 -12.65
C LEU A 18 7.09 18.45 -11.87
N ALA A 19 6.98 19.04 -10.70
CA ALA A 19 8.10 19.20 -9.77
C ALA A 19 8.62 17.80 -9.39
N GLN A 20 9.80 17.45 -9.82
CA GLN A 20 10.52 16.25 -9.39
C GLN A 20 10.86 16.40 -7.91
N GLY A 21 10.35 15.48 -7.07
CA GLY A 21 10.83 15.35 -5.69
C GLY A 21 9.80 15.26 -4.57
N ALA A 22 8.50 15.44 -4.82
CA ALA A 22 7.48 15.21 -3.79
C ALA A 22 6.77 13.88 -4.06
N THR A 23 6.71 13.02 -3.05
CA THR A 23 5.84 11.83 -3.07
C THR A 23 4.41 12.29 -3.33
N GLN A 24 3.84 11.87 -4.45
CA GLN A 24 2.53 12.37 -4.87
C GLN A 24 1.42 11.62 -4.13
N ALA A 25 0.79 12.28 -3.17
CA ALA A 25 -0.38 11.75 -2.49
C ALA A 25 -1.49 11.42 -3.50
N GLN A 26 -2.14 10.27 -3.32
CA GLN A 26 -3.27 9.83 -4.11
C GLN A 26 -4.57 10.04 -3.33
N VAL A 27 -5.55 10.69 -3.95
CA VAL A 27 -6.85 10.95 -3.31
C VAL A 27 -7.90 10.06 -3.97
N PHE A 28 -8.60 9.29 -3.14
CA PHE A 28 -9.68 8.39 -3.56
C PHE A 28 -11.00 8.85 -2.94
N PRO A 29 -11.97 9.32 -3.74
CA PRO A 29 -13.29 9.69 -3.23
C PRO A 29 -14.03 8.44 -2.73
N THR A 30 -14.69 8.54 -1.57
CA THR A 30 -15.55 7.50 -1.00
C THR A 30 -16.89 8.09 -0.54
N ALA A 31 -17.85 7.25 -0.18
CA ALA A 31 -19.13 7.72 0.33
C ALA A 31 -19.02 8.45 1.70
N ALA A 32 -17.94 8.18 2.47
CA ALA A 32 -17.70 8.81 3.77
C ALA A 32 -16.66 9.96 3.70
N GLY A 33 -16.32 10.44 2.50
CA GLY A 33 -15.30 11.46 2.26
C GLY A 33 -14.03 10.87 1.62
N PRO A 34 -13.08 11.71 1.26
CA PRO A 34 -11.86 11.26 0.57
C PRO A 34 -10.92 10.48 1.50
N VAL A 35 -10.26 9.46 0.94
CA VAL A 35 -9.09 8.81 1.52
C VAL A 35 -7.86 9.31 0.77
N THR A 36 -6.90 9.88 1.49
CA THR A 36 -5.61 10.30 0.95
C THR A 36 -4.56 9.27 1.34
N ILE A 37 -3.84 8.74 0.36
CA ILE A 37 -2.77 7.76 0.56
C ILE A 37 -1.47 8.34 0.02
N THR A 38 -0.48 8.48 0.90
CA THR A 38 0.82 9.07 0.59
C THR A 38 1.92 8.01 0.71
N PRO A 39 2.60 7.65 -0.39
CA PRO A 39 3.83 6.86 -0.34
C PRO A 39 4.88 7.60 0.48
N LEU A 40 5.57 6.91 1.38
CA LEU A 40 6.64 7.52 2.17
C LEU A 40 8.01 6.96 1.79
N ASN A 41 8.17 5.66 1.91
CA ASN A 41 9.32 4.90 1.44
C ASN A 41 9.04 3.41 1.56
N HIS A 42 9.42 2.63 0.58
CA HIS A 42 9.38 1.16 0.57
C HIS A 42 7.97 0.61 0.93
N ALA A 43 7.76 0.14 2.17
CA ALA A 43 6.44 -0.28 2.66
C ALA A 43 5.70 0.84 3.43
N SER A 44 6.44 1.84 3.93
CA SER A 44 5.87 2.89 4.77
C SER A 44 4.87 3.76 4.03
N THR A 45 3.65 3.83 4.55
CA THR A 45 2.53 4.55 3.94
C THR A 45 1.79 5.39 4.98
N LEU A 46 1.41 6.61 4.60
CA LEU A 46 0.48 7.46 5.37
C LEU A 46 -0.90 7.41 4.71
N ILE A 47 -1.93 7.16 5.50
CA ILE A 47 -3.34 7.10 5.08
C ILE A 47 -4.13 8.08 5.95
N GLU A 48 -4.85 8.99 5.33
CA GLU A 48 -5.64 10.02 6.01
C GLU A 48 -7.08 10.03 5.51
N ALA A 49 -8.05 9.91 6.40
CA ALA A 49 -9.47 10.05 6.11
C ALA A 49 -10.27 10.31 7.37
N GLY A 50 -11.35 11.10 7.26
CA GLY A 50 -12.26 11.39 8.36
C GLY A 50 -11.59 12.02 9.58
N GLY A 51 -10.52 12.81 9.39
CA GLY A 51 -9.73 13.41 10.47
C GLY A 51 -8.87 12.39 11.25
N LYS A 52 -8.71 11.18 10.74
CA LYS A 52 -7.87 10.12 11.32
C LYS A 52 -6.60 9.92 10.49
N VAL A 53 -5.53 9.56 11.18
CA VAL A 53 -4.20 9.28 10.63
C VAL A 53 -3.83 7.84 10.90
N ILE A 54 -3.59 7.08 9.82
CA ILE A 54 -3.15 5.70 9.88
C ILE A 54 -1.76 5.62 9.24
N TYR A 55 -0.81 4.97 9.89
CA TYR A 55 0.44 4.57 9.28
C TYR A 55 0.47 3.06 9.07
N LEU A 56 0.90 2.65 7.89
CA LEU A 56 1.29 1.28 7.58
C LEU A 56 2.83 1.23 7.59
N ASP A 57 3.38 0.26 8.31
CA ASP A 57 4.81 -0.07 8.35
C ASP A 57 5.75 1.14 8.56
N PRO A 58 5.63 1.89 9.67
CA PRO A 58 6.52 3.01 9.92
C PRO A 58 7.95 2.52 10.19
N ALA A 59 8.85 2.75 9.21
CA ALA A 59 10.23 2.28 9.25
C ALA A 59 11.21 3.32 8.65
N LYS A 60 12.51 3.13 8.92
CA LYS A 60 13.59 3.89 8.27
C LYS A 60 13.69 3.53 6.78
N PRO A 61 14.13 4.45 5.90
CA PRO A 61 14.74 5.76 6.19
C PRO A 61 13.78 6.96 6.17
N VAL A 62 12.48 6.76 6.40
CA VAL A 62 11.51 7.87 6.35
C VAL A 62 11.87 8.95 7.37
N ASN A 63 11.86 10.22 6.92
CA ASN A 63 11.92 11.37 7.83
C ASN A 63 10.51 11.64 8.38
N TRP A 64 10.34 11.44 9.69
CA TRP A 64 9.06 11.60 10.38
C TRP A 64 8.82 13.01 10.92
N SER A 65 9.85 13.89 10.89
CA SER A 65 9.74 15.27 11.39
C SER A 65 8.64 16.04 10.67
N GLY A 66 7.77 16.71 11.43
CA GLY A 66 6.66 17.50 10.90
C GLY A 66 5.48 16.69 10.34
N ARG A 67 5.51 15.36 10.38
CA ARG A 67 4.38 14.51 9.99
C ARG A 67 3.33 14.41 11.08
N PRO A 68 2.04 14.23 10.73
CA PRO A 68 0.99 14.06 11.72
C PRO A 68 1.23 12.83 12.60
N LYS A 69 0.77 12.87 13.85
CA LYS A 69 0.84 11.72 14.75
C LYS A 69 -0.28 10.72 14.46
N ALA A 70 0.03 9.45 14.57
CA ALA A 70 -0.89 8.35 14.29
C ALA A 70 -2.07 8.28 15.27
N ASP A 71 -3.25 7.98 14.74
CA ASP A 71 -4.37 7.44 15.51
C ASP A 71 -4.31 5.91 15.52
N LEU A 72 -3.85 5.31 14.40
CA LEU A 72 -3.65 3.87 14.26
C LEU A 72 -2.34 3.59 13.54
N ILE A 73 -1.63 2.54 13.98
CA ILE A 73 -0.49 1.97 13.28
C ILE A 73 -0.82 0.51 12.93
N LEU A 74 -0.62 0.15 11.67
CA LEU A 74 -0.70 -1.20 11.14
C LEU A 74 0.71 -1.67 10.81
N ILE A 75 1.07 -2.88 11.23
CA ILE A 75 2.37 -3.48 10.91
C ILE A 75 2.10 -4.79 10.19
N THR A 76 2.78 -5.01 9.06
CA THR A 76 2.57 -6.19 8.21
C THR A 76 3.50 -7.33 8.54
N ASP A 77 4.76 -7.07 8.90
CA ASP A 77 5.77 -8.09 9.18
C ASP A 77 6.76 -7.67 10.29
N ILE A 78 7.55 -8.63 10.77
CA ILE A 78 8.55 -8.43 11.84
C ILE A 78 9.87 -7.83 11.35
N HIS A 79 10.11 -7.76 10.04
CA HIS A 79 11.37 -7.25 9.49
C HIS A 79 11.52 -5.74 9.70
N GLY A 80 12.77 -5.27 9.77
CA GLY A 80 13.09 -3.89 10.14
C GLY A 80 12.66 -2.82 9.12
N ASP A 81 12.35 -3.20 7.90
CA ASP A 81 11.81 -2.33 6.85
C ASP A 81 10.27 -2.17 6.92
N HIS A 82 9.61 -2.92 7.82
CA HIS A 82 8.20 -2.80 8.17
C HIS A 82 7.99 -2.33 9.61
N MET A 83 8.94 -2.66 10.51
CA MET A 83 8.82 -2.43 11.94
C MET A 83 10.11 -1.85 12.50
N ASP A 84 10.19 -0.52 12.61
CA ASP A 84 11.29 0.17 13.27
C ASP A 84 10.81 0.86 14.56
N PRO A 85 11.30 0.44 15.74
CA PRO A 85 10.83 0.98 17.03
C PRO A 85 10.98 2.50 17.15
N ASP A 86 12.05 3.08 16.60
CA ASP A 86 12.29 4.53 16.64
C ASP A 86 11.22 5.26 15.79
N SER A 87 10.97 4.77 14.58
CA SER A 87 9.94 5.31 13.67
C SER A 87 8.54 5.20 14.29
N ILE A 88 8.21 4.03 14.86
CA ILE A 88 6.94 3.81 15.57
C ILE A 88 6.78 4.83 16.71
N LYS A 89 7.81 5.01 17.54
CA LYS A 89 7.81 6.00 18.63
C LYS A 89 7.63 7.42 18.10
N GLU A 90 8.33 7.76 17.02
CA GLU A 90 8.28 9.10 16.41
C GLU A 90 6.88 9.45 15.93
N VAL A 91 6.15 8.53 15.29
CA VAL A 91 4.79 8.82 14.78
C VAL A 91 3.69 8.64 15.82
N SER A 92 3.98 8.04 16.98
CA SER A 92 2.98 7.78 18.02
C SER A 92 2.64 9.03 18.83
N LYS A 93 1.44 9.01 19.42
CA LYS A 93 0.94 9.94 20.46
C LYS A 93 0.19 9.15 21.54
N ALA A 94 -0.18 9.81 22.62
CA ALA A 94 -1.10 9.20 23.60
C ALA A 94 -2.41 8.80 22.92
N GLY A 95 -2.83 7.54 23.10
CA GLY A 95 -4.03 6.97 22.50
C GLY A 95 -3.84 6.40 21.08
N THR A 96 -2.63 6.40 20.51
CA THR A 96 -2.37 5.64 19.28
C THR A 96 -2.67 4.17 19.50
N GLU A 97 -3.51 3.58 18.66
CA GLU A 97 -3.75 2.14 18.64
C GLU A 97 -2.78 1.45 17.66
N PHE A 98 -2.51 0.16 17.92
CA PHE A 98 -1.64 -0.67 17.08
C PHE A 98 -2.34 -1.98 16.78
N LEU A 99 -2.34 -2.40 15.50
CA LEU A 99 -2.77 -3.72 15.07
C LEU A 99 -1.65 -4.38 14.28
N ALA A 100 -1.38 -5.63 14.56
CA ALA A 100 -0.26 -6.34 13.94
C ALA A 100 -0.51 -7.87 13.96
N PRO A 101 0.19 -8.64 13.11
CA PRO A 101 0.16 -10.10 13.24
C PRO A 101 0.72 -10.54 14.61
N PRO A 102 0.29 -11.70 15.13
CA PRO A 102 0.74 -12.21 16.43
C PRO A 102 2.27 -12.26 16.60
N ALA A 103 3.01 -12.50 15.51
CA ALA A 103 4.48 -12.52 15.54
C ALA A 103 5.09 -11.15 15.90
N VAL A 104 4.50 -10.06 15.42
CA VAL A 104 4.94 -8.68 15.71
C VAL A 104 4.63 -8.31 17.17
N VAL A 105 3.50 -8.76 17.72
CA VAL A 105 3.09 -8.46 19.11
C VAL A 105 4.11 -8.94 20.14
N GLN A 106 4.88 -9.97 19.82
CA GLN A 106 5.97 -10.44 20.68
C GLN A 106 7.06 -9.39 20.89
N THR A 107 7.25 -8.50 19.91
CA THR A 107 8.26 -7.42 19.96
C THR A 107 7.62 -6.07 20.28
N VAL A 108 6.48 -5.76 19.64
CA VAL A 108 5.71 -4.54 19.88
C VAL A 108 4.55 -4.85 20.83
N THR A 109 4.85 -4.94 22.11
CA THR A 109 3.90 -5.40 23.16
C THR A 109 2.69 -4.47 23.35
N SER A 110 2.74 -3.23 22.84
CA SER A 110 1.59 -2.32 22.78
C SER A 110 0.61 -2.62 21.64
N ALA A 111 1.02 -3.45 20.66
CA ALA A 111 0.14 -3.84 19.57
C ALA A 111 -0.90 -4.88 20.03
N LYS A 112 -2.10 -4.76 19.48
CA LYS A 112 -3.16 -5.78 19.62
C LYS A 112 -3.01 -6.75 18.44
N PRO A 113 -3.09 -8.06 18.68
CA PRO A 113 -3.02 -9.03 17.61
C PRO A 113 -4.24 -8.94 16.70
N LEU A 114 -4.00 -9.10 15.40
CA LEU A 114 -5.01 -9.36 14.39
C LEU A 114 -4.43 -10.47 13.50
N ALA A 115 -4.91 -11.69 13.69
CA ALA A 115 -4.39 -12.86 12.98
C ALA A 115 -4.95 -12.97 11.56
N ASN A 116 -4.26 -13.72 10.71
CA ASN A 116 -4.73 -13.99 9.34
C ASN A 116 -6.19 -14.47 9.33
N GLY A 117 -7.02 -13.85 8.50
CA GLY A 117 -8.45 -14.15 8.37
C GLY A 117 -9.35 -13.43 9.38
N GLU A 118 -8.79 -12.76 10.38
CA GLU A 118 -9.55 -11.93 11.31
C GLU A 118 -9.86 -10.54 10.74
N SER A 119 -10.86 -9.91 11.29
CA SER A 119 -11.22 -8.52 10.99
C SER A 119 -11.55 -7.73 12.24
N LYS A 120 -11.35 -6.40 12.15
CA LYS A 120 -11.65 -5.46 13.23
C LYS A 120 -12.25 -4.19 12.68
N THR A 121 -13.34 -3.75 13.29
CA THR A 121 -13.85 -2.39 13.10
C THR A 121 -13.07 -1.42 13.99
N TRP A 122 -12.59 -0.32 13.38
CA TRP A 122 -11.90 0.78 14.04
C TRP A 122 -12.46 2.12 13.56
N GLY A 123 -13.28 2.78 14.38
CA GLY A 123 -14.06 3.93 13.94
C GLY A 123 -14.91 3.56 12.71
N ASP A 124 -14.79 4.34 11.63
CA ASP A 124 -15.50 4.12 10.37
C ASP A 124 -14.77 3.16 9.41
N TRP A 125 -13.68 2.55 9.88
CA TRP A 125 -12.88 1.59 9.11
C TRP A 125 -13.22 0.15 9.49
N ASN A 126 -13.26 -0.73 8.48
CA ASN A 126 -13.12 -2.17 8.68
C ASN A 126 -11.73 -2.60 8.19
N ILE A 127 -11.01 -3.35 9.00
CA ILE A 127 -9.64 -3.80 8.77
C ILE A 127 -9.65 -5.33 8.75
N GLU A 128 -9.32 -5.92 7.61
CA GLU A 128 -9.25 -7.38 7.42
C GLU A 128 -7.77 -7.78 7.27
N ALA A 129 -7.31 -8.77 8.04
CA ALA A 129 -5.97 -9.33 7.92
C ALA A 129 -5.96 -10.46 6.90
N ILE A 130 -5.22 -10.29 5.83
CA ILE A 130 -5.04 -11.26 4.76
C ILE A 130 -3.70 -11.98 4.95
N PRO A 131 -3.61 -13.31 4.80
CA PRO A 131 -2.33 -14.01 4.88
C PRO A 131 -1.30 -13.43 3.89
N ALA A 132 -0.11 -13.09 4.41
CA ALA A 132 1.05 -12.67 3.62
C ALA A 132 2.21 -13.61 3.91
N TYR A 133 2.69 -14.34 2.89
CA TYR A 133 3.74 -15.34 3.04
C TYR A 133 4.37 -15.76 1.70
N ASN A 134 5.51 -16.46 1.76
CA ASN A 134 6.13 -17.07 0.60
C ASN A 134 5.59 -18.49 0.35
N LEU A 135 5.43 -18.83 -0.92
CA LEU A 135 5.12 -20.18 -1.37
C LEU A 135 6.40 -21.02 -1.56
N ASN A 136 7.42 -20.39 -2.14
CA ASN A 136 8.64 -21.09 -2.57
C ASN A 136 9.93 -20.34 -2.23
N ARG A 137 9.93 -19.00 -2.09
CA ARG A 137 11.15 -18.21 -1.93
C ARG A 137 11.61 -18.16 -0.49
N GLY A 138 12.91 -18.40 -0.31
CA GLY A 138 13.53 -18.39 0.99
C GLY A 138 15.06 -18.37 0.93
N PRO A 139 15.73 -18.22 2.09
CA PRO A 139 17.19 -18.12 2.16
C PRO A 139 17.91 -19.45 1.92
N ALA A 140 17.21 -20.58 2.00
CA ALA A 140 17.77 -21.91 1.80
C ALA A 140 16.64 -22.92 1.47
N PRO A 141 16.96 -24.09 0.90
CA PRO A 141 15.97 -25.15 0.66
C PRO A 141 15.18 -25.49 1.93
N GLY A 142 13.84 -25.50 1.80
CA GLY A 142 12.91 -25.78 2.90
C GLY A 142 12.76 -24.68 3.95
N LYS A 143 13.35 -23.47 3.73
CA LYS A 143 13.13 -22.29 4.57
C LYS A 143 12.53 -21.17 3.73
N LEU A 144 11.51 -20.50 4.24
CA LEU A 144 10.88 -19.36 3.57
C LEU A 144 11.38 -18.04 4.16
N PHE A 145 11.37 -16.96 3.37
CA PHE A 145 11.61 -15.62 3.91
C PHE A 145 10.46 -15.21 4.83
N HIS A 146 9.22 -15.55 4.47
CA HIS A 146 8.02 -15.24 5.21
C HIS A 146 7.18 -16.51 5.35
N ASP A 147 7.13 -17.06 6.57
CA ASP A 147 6.35 -18.26 6.85
C ASP A 147 4.85 -17.94 6.90
N LYS A 148 4.00 -18.87 6.49
CA LYS A 148 2.55 -18.72 6.59
C LYS A 148 2.12 -18.51 8.04
N GLY A 149 1.27 -17.48 8.28
CA GLY A 149 0.77 -17.12 9.59
C GLY A 149 1.64 -16.09 10.33
N ARG A 150 2.83 -15.72 9.80
CA ARG A 150 3.73 -14.74 10.40
C ARG A 150 3.35 -13.30 10.07
N GLY A 151 3.05 -13.01 8.79
CA GLY A 151 2.76 -11.68 8.29
C GLY A 151 1.30 -11.49 7.88
N ASN A 152 0.90 -10.23 7.78
CA ASN A 152 -0.40 -9.78 7.27
C ASN A 152 -0.24 -8.89 6.04
N GLY A 153 -1.06 -9.13 5.01
CA GLY A 153 -1.60 -8.06 4.22
C GLY A 153 -2.84 -7.48 4.89
N TYR A 154 -3.30 -6.31 4.47
CA TYR A 154 -4.51 -5.70 5.02
C TYR A 154 -5.46 -5.25 3.93
N VAL A 155 -6.76 -5.55 4.08
CA VAL A 155 -7.82 -4.86 3.35
C VAL A 155 -8.45 -3.84 4.28
N LEU A 156 -8.34 -2.56 3.92
CA LEU A 156 -8.92 -1.43 4.65
C LEU A 156 -10.16 -0.97 3.90
N THR A 157 -11.31 -1.04 4.54
CA THR A 157 -12.58 -0.57 3.97
C THR A 157 -13.01 0.72 4.63
N TYR A 158 -13.25 1.77 3.83
CA TYR A 158 -13.76 3.07 4.29
C TYR A 158 -14.74 3.65 3.27
N GLY A 159 -15.90 4.08 3.73
CA GLY A 159 -16.93 4.66 2.87
C GLY A 159 -17.29 3.79 1.65
N GLY A 160 -17.28 2.46 1.81
CA GLY A 160 -17.60 1.48 0.79
C GLY A 160 -16.47 1.16 -0.19
N LYS A 161 -15.29 1.80 -0.10
CA LYS A 161 -14.10 1.45 -0.89
C LYS A 161 -13.16 0.54 -0.13
N ARG A 162 -12.56 -0.41 -0.85
CA ARG A 162 -11.66 -1.44 -0.33
C ARG A 162 -10.24 -1.22 -0.87
N PHE A 163 -9.29 -0.98 0.04
CA PHE A 163 -7.88 -0.74 -0.23
C PHE A 163 -7.08 -1.94 0.29
N TYR A 164 -6.41 -2.66 -0.60
CA TYR A 164 -5.59 -3.82 -0.24
C TYR A 164 -4.10 -3.45 -0.25
N PHE A 165 -3.40 -3.73 0.83
CA PHE A 165 -1.95 -3.68 0.94
C PHE A 165 -1.43 -5.10 1.13
N SER A 166 -0.57 -5.58 0.24
CA SER A 166 -0.20 -6.99 0.21
C SER A 166 0.69 -7.44 1.38
N GLY A 167 1.47 -6.54 1.95
CA GLY A 167 2.59 -6.94 2.81
C GLY A 167 3.64 -7.72 2.01
N ASP A 168 4.54 -8.40 2.70
CA ASP A 168 5.56 -9.24 2.07
C ASP A 168 5.03 -10.62 1.78
N THR A 169 4.75 -10.87 0.50
CA THR A 169 4.09 -12.08 0.05
C THR A 169 4.47 -12.45 -1.38
N GLU A 170 4.29 -13.71 -1.72
CA GLU A 170 4.11 -14.15 -3.09
C GLU A 170 2.61 -14.12 -3.46
N GLY A 171 2.27 -14.50 -4.70
CA GLY A 171 0.88 -14.54 -5.18
C GLY A 171 0.07 -15.68 -4.56
N VAL A 172 -0.11 -15.66 -3.25
CA VAL A 172 -0.76 -16.69 -2.44
C VAL A 172 -2.25 -16.87 -2.79
N PRO A 173 -2.83 -18.05 -2.56
CA PRO A 173 -4.24 -18.31 -2.87
C PRO A 173 -5.21 -17.32 -2.23
N GLU A 174 -4.93 -16.89 -1.01
CA GLU A 174 -5.78 -15.95 -0.26
C GLU A 174 -5.80 -14.56 -0.92
N MET A 175 -4.65 -14.06 -1.44
CA MET A 175 -4.59 -12.85 -2.26
C MET A 175 -5.41 -13.01 -3.54
N ARG A 176 -5.19 -14.11 -4.27
CA ARG A 176 -5.86 -14.39 -5.54
C ARG A 176 -7.38 -14.56 -5.42
N ALA A 177 -7.85 -14.93 -4.22
CA ALA A 177 -9.28 -15.08 -3.92
C ALA A 177 -9.99 -13.79 -3.51
N LEU A 178 -9.27 -12.66 -3.33
CA LEU A 178 -9.87 -11.38 -2.96
C LEU A 178 -10.94 -10.95 -3.95
N LYS A 179 -11.95 -10.22 -3.48
CA LYS A 179 -13.04 -9.71 -4.30
C LYS A 179 -13.33 -8.25 -4.01
N ASN A 180 -13.80 -7.56 -5.04
CA ASN A 180 -14.26 -6.16 -4.94
C ASN A 180 -13.19 -5.20 -4.39
N ILE A 181 -11.92 -5.40 -4.75
CA ILE A 181 -10.85 -4.48 -4.38
C ILE A 181 -10.89 -3.28 -5.32
N ASP A 182 -11.00 -2.08 -4.75
CA ASP A 182 -10.97 -0.83 -5.52
C ASP A 182 -9.54 -0.42 -5.84
N VAL A 183 -8.63 -0.52 -4.86
CA VAL A 183 -7.21 -0.16 -5.02
C VAL A 183 -6.35 -1.21 -4.35
N ALA A 184 -5.36 -1.73 -5.04
CA ALA A 184 -4.40 -2.68 -4.49
C ALA A 184 -2.97 -2.10 -4.53
N PHE A 185 -2.25 -2.22 -3.42
CA PHE A 185 -0.83 -1.94 -3.31
C PHE A 185 -0.09 -3.27 -3.22
N ILE A 186 0.77 -3.57 -4.23
CA ILE A 186 1.36 -4.89 -4.42
C ILE A 186 2.87 -4.81 -4.36
N SER A 187 3.45 -5.59 -3.43
CA SER A 187 4.90 -5.74 -3.29
C SER A 187 5.48 -6.58 -4.41
N MET A 188 6.68 -6.20 -4.88
CA MET A 188 7.43 -6.97 -5.88
C MET A 188 8.93 -6.71 -5.73
N ASN A 189 9.55 -7.31 -4.72
CA ASN A 189 10.94 -7.10 -4.36
C ASN A 189 11.69 -8.44 -4.23
N LEU A 190 12.42 -8.82 -5.26
CA LEU A 190 13.26 -10.02 -5.20
C LEU A 190 14.50 -9.81 -4.30
N PRO A 191 14.93 -10.86 -3.61
CA PRO A 191 14.43 -12.24 -3.63
C PRO A 191 13.27 -12.51 -2.65
N TYR A 192 12.81 -11.52 -1.92
CA TYR A 192 11.97 -11.65 -0.71
C TYR A 192 10.50 -11.90 -1.02
N THR A 193 9.95 -11.28 -2.06
CA THR A 193 8.55 -11.40 -2.45
C THR A 193 8.42 -12.05 -3.84
N MET A 194 7.81 -11.45 -4.80
CA MET A 194 7.61 -11.99 -6.15
C MET A 194 8.21 -11.05 -7.22
N PRO A 195 8.59 -11.55 -8.39
CA PRO A 195 8.97 -10.69 -9.51
C PRO A 195 7.74 -10.00 -10.13
N PRO A 196 7.95 -8.96 -10.95
CA PRO A 196 6.86 -8.19 -11.55
C PRO A 196 5.86 -8.98 -12.39
N ASP A 197 6.28 -10.01 -13.10
CA ASP A 197 5.43 -10.88 -13.91
C ASP A 197 4.52 -11.77 -13.05
N GLU A 198 5.03 -12.37 -11.97
CA GLU A 198 4.19 -13.09 -10.99
C GLU A 198 3.22 -12.15 -10.27
N ALA A 199 3.65 -10.93 -9.93
CA ALA A 199 2.78 -9.93 -9.35
C ALA A 199 1.62 -9.56 -10.30
N ALA A 200 1.91 -9.37 -11.59
CA ALA A 200 0.90 -9.12 -12.60
C ALA A 200 -0.08 -10.29 -12.75
N ASP A 201 0.43 -11.54 -12.71
CA ASP A 201 -0.41 -12.74 -12.76
C ASP A 201 -1.32 -12.86 -11.53
N ALA A 202 -0.80 -12.59 -10.32
CA ALA A 202 -1.60 -12.58 -9.10
C ALA A 202 -2.69 -11.51 -9.15
N VAL A 203 -2.36 -10.30 -9.60
CA VAL A 203 -3.29 -9.16 -9.74
C VAL A 203 -4.43 -9.49 -10.71
N LYS A 204 -4.15 -10.14 -11.84
CA LYS A 204 -5.20 -10.61 -12.77
C LYS A 204 -6.23 -11.52 -12.10
N ALA A 205 -5.82 -12.35 -11.16
CA ALA A 205 -6.72 -13.32 -10.51
C ALA A 205 -7.80 -12.64 -9.64
N PHE A 206 -7.48 -11.58 -8.91
CA PHE A 206 -8.45 -10.87 -8.05
C PHE A 206 -8.96 -9.56 -8.65
N HIS A 207 -8.39 -9.11 -9.76
CA HIS A 207 -8.85 -8.06 -10.66
C HIS A 207 -9.30 -6.77 -9.95
N PRO A 208 -8.39 -6.02 -9.28
CA PRO A 208 -8.73 -4.74 -8.67
C PRO A 208 -9.01 -3.69 -9.74
N LYS A 209 -9.71 -2.58 -9.40
CA LYS A 209 -9.92 -1.47 -10.34
C LYS A 209 -8.63 -0.71 -10.63
N VAL A 210 -7.83 -0.46 -9.57
CA VAL A 210 -6.54 0.24 -9.64
C VAL A 210 -5.50 -0.61 -8.93
N VAL A 211 -4.29 -0.70 -9.50
CA VAL A 211 -3.14 -1.31 -8.84
C VAL A 211 -1.95 -0.37 -8.82
N ILE A 212 -1.25 -0.35 -7.70
CA ILE A 212 -0.10 0.51 -7.43
C ILE A 212 1.04 -0.37 -6.91
N PRO A 213 2.14 -0.53 -7.66
CA PRO A 213 3.34 -1.15 -7.14
C PRO A 213 3.88 -0.39 -5.93
N TYR A 214 4.21 -1.09 -4.85
CA TYR A 214 4.96 -0.57 -3.72
C TYR A 214 5.97 -1.64 -3.28
N HIS A 215 6.91 -1.32 -2.40
CA HIS A 215 7.93 -2.29 -1.97
C HIS A 215 8.59 -3.01 -3.18
N TYR A 216 9.05 -2.21 -4.18
CA TYR A 216 9.49 -2.73 -5.47
C TYR A 216 10.98 -2.45 -5.77
N ARG A 217 11.80 -2.17 -4.76
CA ARG A 217 13.20 -1.75 -4.98
C ARG A 217 13.94 -2.69 -5.92
N GLY A 218 14.48 -2.13 -7.02
CA GLY A 218 15.24 -2.88 -8.02
C GLY A 218 14.41 -3.64 -9.05
N SER A 219 13.06 -3.64 -8.96
CA SER A 219 12.19 -4.32 -9.92
C SER A 219 11.90 -3.45 -11.13
N ASP A 220 11.85 -4.10 -12.31
CA ASP A 220 11.44 -3.44 -13.55
C ASP A 220 9.91 -3.38 -13.66
N LEU A 221 9.36 -2.22 -13.33
CA LEU A 221 7.91 -1.99 -13.36
C LEU A 221 7.31 -2.03 -14.77
N ALA A 222 8.10 -1.90 -15.83
CA ALA A 222 7.59 -2.04 -17.20
C ALA A 222 7.10 -3.48 -17.48
N ILE A 223 7.73 -4.49 -16.89
CA ILE A 223 7.28 -5.88 -16.96
C ILE A 223 5.90 -6.02 -16.31
N PHE A 224 5.70 -5.42 -15.14
CA PHE A 224 4.43 -5.43 -14.43
C PHE A 224 3.31 -4.75 -15.24
N GLN A 225 3.59 -3.53 -15.77
CA GLN A 225 2.63 -2.81 -16.60
C GLN A 225 2.24 -3.61 -17.83
N LYS A 226 3.23 -4.15 -18.58
CA LYS A 226 3.01 -4.98 -19.76
C LYS A 226 2.18 -6.22 -19.42
N GLY A 227 2.43 -6.84 -18.27
CA GLY A 227 1.66 -8.01 -17.81
C GLY A 227 0.17 -7.73 -17.60
N LEU A 228 -0.22 -6.46 -17.40
CA LEU A 228 -1.59 -6.04 -17.17
C LEU A 228 -2.25 -5.34 -18.37
N GLU A 229 -1.56 -5.18 -19.49
CA GLU A 229 -2.13 -4.62 -20.71
C GLU A 229 -3.38 -5.39 -21.15
N GLY A 230 -4.42 -4.66 -21.59
CA GLY A 230 -5.67 -5.23 -22.06
C GLY A 230 -6.58 -5.82 -21.00
N THR A 231 -6.19 -5.81 -19.71
CA THR A 231 -7.02 -6.35 -18.60
C THR A 231 -8.12 -5.40 -18.13
N GLY A 232 -8.02 -4.10 -18.43
CA GLY A 232 -8.92 -3.06 -17.88
C GLY A 232 -8.52 -2.59 -16.47
N ILE A 233 -7.47 -3.14 -15.87
CA ILE A 233 -6.94 -2.71 -14.58
C ILE A 233 -6.10 -1.45 -14.80
N GLU A 234 -6.40 -0.38 -14.07
CA GLU A 234 -5.59 0.84 -14.09
C GLU A 234 -4.29 0.64 -13.29
N VAL A 235 -3.13 0.81 -13.93
CA VAL A 235 -1.81 0.74 -13.26
C VAL A 235 -1.32 2.14 -13.00
N ARG A 236 -1.08 2.50 -11.73
CA ARG A 236 -0.46 3.77 -11.33
C ARG A 236 0.92 3.53 -10.77
N LEU A 237 1.93 4.15 -11.38
CA LEU A 237 3.29 4.13 -10.86
C LEU A 237 3.53 5.37 -10.01
N LEU A 238 3.91 5.15 -8.74
CA LEU A 238 4.26 6.21 -7.80
C LEU A 238 5.72 6.10 -7.40
N ASP A 239 6.34 7.22 -7.03
CA ASP A 239 7.69 7.20 -6.47
C ASP A 239 7.65 6.82 -4.98
N TRP A 240 8.06 5.60 -4.68
CA TRP A 240 8.21 5.07 -3.32
C TRP A 240 9.62 5.25 -2.75
N TYR A 241 10.53 5.82 -3.53
CA TYR A 241 11.94 5.99 -3.15
C TYR A 241 12.42 7.41 -3.46
N PRO A 242 11.76 8.44 -2.88
CA PRO A 242 12.17 9.82 -3.11
C PRO A 242 13.60 10.03 -2.62
N LYS A 243 14.38 10.80 -3.40
CA LYS A 243 15.77 11.14 -3.10
C LYS A 243 15.85 12.27 -2.07
#